data_973b68e9f4ec5852ba08338e5e30841d
#
_entry.id   973b68e9f4ec5852ba08338e5e30841d
#
_cell.length_a   1.000
_cell.length_b   1.000
_cell.length_c   1.000
_cell.angle_alpha   90.00
_cell.angle_beta   90.00
_cell.angle_gamma   90.00
#
_symmetry.space_group_name_H-M   'P 1'
#
loop_
_entity.id
_entity.type
_entity.pdbx_description
1 polymer ?
#
loop_
_entity_poly.entity_id
_entity_poly.type
_entity_poly.pdbx_seq_one_letter_code
_entity_poly.pdbx_strand_id
1 'polypeptide(L)'
;MKLVSVETPEKSVCKMTFSATAEELEAASNAVYERTRANYTIKGFEKGKADRAQIEADRGEHTFWYDAINDLMDKDVPALYDAALAEHGFHPVDEPSYDLVSVKKDEGFVATATVALQPELNLTQTTGFVVECVTPAVTDKEIDAVLERRRNAAAELVPHKGPAVKGNVVHMDFEGLLDGVAFQGGTAQNQSVQLGSGRMIPGFEDGILGHKAGDEFDIHVTFPERYHAKDLAGKAVVFKIKLHDVCVRQLPSMNSDFAKKVGGVDTMEEFREKVRKQLYDGRHGGALNRAKDQVLAKLADAAEGELPSVLVESTYQQEMQNVQQQLQMQRMTLNSYLSQIHETRESFTAKLHAGAEKNTRARMALLQIAQQENLVPTDEEIDKMIAERAERTKKTVEEIREKTNIPALKRTEAIRRAADWVIERSTIEEK
;
A
#
# COMPACT_ATOMS: atom_id res chain seq x y z
N MET A 1 34.23 10.31 -16.30
CA MET A 1 34.16 10.87 -14.94
C MET A 1 35.21 10.29 -14.01
N LYS A 2 35.46 10.90 -12.85
CA LYS A 2 36.40 10.41 -11.82
C LYS A 2 35.84 10.58 -10.41
N LEU A 3 36.24 9.72 -9.49
CA LEU A 3 36.05 9.87 -8.05
C LEU A 3 37.05 10.92 -7.53
N VAL A 4 36.57 11.91 -6.78
CA VAL A 4 37.37 13.02 -6.23
C VAL A 4 37.69 12.78 -4.77
N SER A 5 36.70 12.43 -3.96
CA SER A 5 36.87 12.15 -2.53
C SER A 5 35.87 11.11 -2.04
N VAL A 6 36.28 10.45 -0.96
CA VAL A 6 35.41 9.57 -0.13
C VAL A 6 35.52 10.10 1.29
N GLU A 7 34.40 10.49 1.87
CA GLU A 7 34.34 11.11 3.18
C GLU A 7 33.30 10.40 4.04
N THR A 8 33.51 10.39 5.35
CA THR A 8 32.56 9.89 6.33
C THR A 8 32.15 11.04 7.25
N PRO A 9 31.20 11.91 6.80
CA PRO A 9 30.80 13.10 7.53
C PRO A 9 30.14 12.79 8.86
N GLU A 10 29.50 11.64 8.95
CA GLU A 10 28.90 11.08 10.16
C GLU A 10 29.30 9.61 10.30
N LYS A 11 29.18 9.07 11.51
CA LYS A 11 29.38 7.64 11.73
C LYS A 11 28.39 6.85 10.89
N SER A 12 28.90 5.88 10.12
CA SER A 12 28.11 5.04 9.22
C SER A 12 27.37 5.79 8.10
N VAL A 13 27.90 6.94 7.65
CA VAL A 13 27.49 7.63 6.44
C VAL A 13 28.72 7.85 5.57
N CYS A 14 28.64 7.41 4.32
CA CYS A 14 29.67 7.66 3.30
C CYS A 14 29.17 8.69 2.30
N LYS A 15 29.98 9.69 2.01
CA LYS A 15 29.77 10.68 0.96
C LYS A 15 30.90 10.60 -0.04
N MET A 16 30.57 10.25 -1.27
CA MET A 16 31.49 10.19 -2.39
C MET A 16 31.26 11.38 -3.30
N THR A 17 32.34 12.03 -3.75
CA THR A 17 32.26 13.13 -4.67
C THR A 17 32.82 12.71 -6.02
N PHE A 18 32.06 12.93 -7.08
CA PHE A 18 32.40 12.62 -8.46
C PHE A 18 32.51 13.91 -9.26
N SER A 19 33.37 13.94 -10.25
CA SER A 19 33.46 15.07 -11.18
C SER A 19 33.60 14.61 -12.63
N ALA A 20 33.03 15.40 -13.53
CA ALA A 20 33.29 15.34 -14.96
C ALA A 20 33.91 16.65 -15.42
N THR A 21 34.80 16.57 -16.38
CA THR A 21 35.42 17.74 -16.97
C THR A 21 34.47 18.47 -17.93
N ALA A 22 34.82 19.73 -18.29
CA ALA A 22 34.08 20.48 -19.31
C ALA A 22 34.01 19.73 -20.65
N GLU A 23 35.09 19.07 -21.04
CA GLU A 23 35.19 18.30 -22.28
C GLU A 23 34.24 17.06 -22.26
N GLU A 24 34.17 16.35 -21.12
CA GLU A 24 33.25 15.21 -20.93
C GLU A 24 31.79 15.66 -20.99
N LEU A 25 31.43 16.76 -20.31
CA LEU A 25 30.08 17.33 -20.32
C LEU A 25 29.68 17.79 -21.73
N GLU A 26 30.60 18.46 -22.45
CA GLU A 26 30.36 18.93 -23.81
C GLU A 26 30.17 17.76 -24.79
N ALA A 27 30.98 16.72 -24.68
CA ALA A 27 30.87 15.52 -25.52
C ALA A 27 29.53 14.79 -25.26
N ALA A 28 29.12 14.66 -23.98
CA ALA A 28 27.84 14.06 -23.62
C ALA A 28 26.65 14.92 -24.09
N SER A 29 26.76 16.26 -23.94
CA SER A 29 25.72 17.20 -24.41
C SER A 29 25.54 17.11 -25.92
N ASN A 30 26.63 16.94 -26.70
CA ASN A 30 26.57 16.71 -28.12
C ASN A 30 25.87 15.37 -28.46
N ALA A 31 26.17 14.33 -27.73
CA ALA A 31 25.50 13.02 -27.92
C ALA A 31 23.99 13.11 -27.65
N VAL A 32 23.59 13.82 -26.60
CA VAL A 32 22.16 14.09 -26.29
C VAL A 32 21.51 14.90 -27.42
N TYR A 33 22.16 15.97 -27.89
CA TYR A 33 21.67 16.75 -29.03
C TYR A 33 21.41 15.85 -30.25
N GLU A 34 22.39 15.05 -30.68
CA GLU A 34 22.27 14.18 -31.85
C GLU A 34 21.09 13.17 -31.68
N ARG A 35 20.89 12.64 -30.48
CA ARG A 35 19.79 11.70 -30.16
C ARG A 35 18.43 12.39 -30.14
N THR A 36 18.34 13.64 -29.70
CA THR A 36 17.06 14.32 -29.39
C THR A 36 16.68 15.41 -30.37
N ARG A 37 17.59 15.88 -31.28
CA ARG A 37 17.36 17.01 -32.17
C ARG A 37 16.07 16.91 -33.01
N ALA A 38 15.70 15.71 -33.40
CA ALA A 38 14.47 15.46 -34.18
C ALA A 38 13.18 15.89 -33.45
N ASN A 39 13.22 16.02 -32.13
CA ASN A 39 12.06 16.38 -31.31
C ASN A 39 11.85 17.90 -31.19
N TYR A 40 12.88 18.69 -31.51
CA TYR A 40 12.84 20.15 -31.32
C TYR A 40 12.18 20.86 -32.51
N THR A 41 11.28 21.79 -32.17
CA THR A 41 10.69 22.73 -33.13
C THR A 41 11.11 24.14 -32.73
N ILE A 42 11.91 24.77 -33.56
CA ILE A 42 12.48 26.11 -33.34
C ILE A 42 11.91 27.06 -34.38
N LYS A 43 11.56 28.28 -33.97
CA LYS A 43 10.97 29.27 -34.86
C LYS A 43 11.96 29.64 -36.03
N GLY A 44 11.47 29.46 -37.23
CA GLY A 44 12.29 29.73 -38.46
C GLY A 44 12.99 28.50 -39.01
N PHE A 45 12.84 27.33 -38.40
CA PHE A 45 13.45 26.09 -38.87
C PHE A 45 12.40 24.98 -39.00
N GLU A 46 12.61 24.06 -39.93
CA GLU A 46 11.85 22.82 -39.97
C GLU A 46 12.13 21.98 -38.73
N LYS A 47 11.16 21.21 -38.29
CA LYS A 47 11.30 20.35 -37.11
C LYS A 47 12.48 19.41 -37.26
N GLY A 48 13.39 19.42 -36.27
CA GLY A 48 14.61 18.60 -36.24
C GLY A 48 15.76 19.06 -37.15
N LYS A 49 15.68 20.25 -37.76
CA LYS A 49 16.71 20.79 -38.66
C LYS A 49 17.54 21.92 -38.05
N ALA A 50 17.17 22.45 -36.90
CA ALA A 50 17.95 23.42 -36.16
C ALA A 50 19.24 22.78 -35.63
N ASP A 51 20.37 23.52 -35.71
CA ASP A 51 21.59 23.07 -35.08
C ASP A 51 21.58 23.26 -33.56
N ARG A 52 22.59 22.75 -32.88
CA ARG A 52 22.65 22.80 -31.42
C ARG A 52 22.64 24.24 -30.90
N ALA A 53 23.43 25.14 -31.50
CA ALA A 53 23.54 26.52 -31.08
C ALA A 53 22.22 27.28 -31.21
N GLN A 54 21.41 26.97 -32.27
CA GLN A 54 20.08 27.52 -32.48
C GLN A 54 19.09 27.05 -31.44
N ILE A 55 19.15 25.76 -31.04
CA ILE A 55 18.28 25.22 -29.97
C ILE A 55 18.68 25.85 -28.63
N GLU A 56 19.95 25.91 -28.31
CA GLU A 56 20.43 26.52 -27.07
C GLU A 56 20.12 28.02 -26.99
N ALA A 57 20.15 28.74 -28.12
CA ALA A 57 19.74 30.15 -28.17
C ALA A 57 18.25 30.37 -27.90
N ASP A 58 17.40 29.42 -28.32
CA ASP A 58 15.91 29.47 -28.11
C ASP A 58 15.49 28.94 -26.73
N ARG A 59 16.17 27.90 -26.25
CA ARG A 59 15.74 27.14 -25.03
C ARG A 59 16.66 27.36 -23.83
N GLY A 60 17.81 27.91 -24.01
CA GLY A 60 18.87 28.12 -23.02
C GLY A 60 20.05 27.18 -23.17
N GLU A 61 21.25 27.64 -22.76
CA GLU A 61 22.50 26.91 -22.89
C GLU A 61 22.54 25.57 -22.13
N HIS A 62 21.64 25.38 -21.15
CA HIS A 62 21.58 24.18 -20.33
C HIS A 62 20.63 23.10 -20.90
N THR A 63 20.08 23.31 -22.09
CA THR A 63 19.02 22.45 -22.68
C THR A 63 19.40 20.98 -22.74
N PHE A 64 20.68 20.65 -22.95
CA PHE A 64 21.14 19.27 -23.08
C PHE A 64 21.93 18.78 -21.84
N TRP A 65 22.18 19.65 -20.86
CA TRP A 65 23.03 19.32 -19.72
C TRP A 65 22.41 18.29 -18.78
N TYR A 66 21.12 18.42 -18.48
CA TYR A 66 20.44 17.50 -17.56
C TYR A 66 20.54 16.04 -18.03
N ASP A 67 20.20 15.80 -19.29
CA ASP A 67 20.27 14.47 -19.88
C ASP A 67 21.74 14.00 -20.03
N ALA A 68 22.66 14.90 -20.37
CA ALA A 68 24.06 14.59 -20.47
C ALA A 68 24.70 14.19 -19.12
N ILE A 69 24.32 14.89 -18.05
CA ILE A 69 24.75 14.56 -16.69
C ILE A 69 24.23 13.21 -16.30
N ASN A 70 22.94 12.92 -16.52
CA ASN A 70 22.34 11.62 -16.24
C ASN A 70 23.04 10.50 -17.02
N ASP A 71 23.25 10.67 -18.33
CA ASP A 71 23.95 9.69 -19.17
C ASP A 71 25.38 9.39 -18.65
N LEU A 72 26.12 10.42 -18.21
CA LEU A 72 27.43 10.23 -17.61
C LEU A 72 27.41 9.58 -16.24
N MET A 73 26.45 9.98 -15.41
CA MET A 73 26.25 9.40 -14.09
C MET A 73 25.90 7.91 -14.19
N ASP A 74 24.91 7.56 -15.02
CA ASP A 74 24.46 6.17 -15.20
C ASP A 74 25.57 5.27 -15.78
N LYS A 75 26.44 5.82 -16.62
CA LYS A 75 27.50 5.07 -17.25
C LYS A 75 28.69 4.82 -16.33
N ASP A 76 29.18 5.87 -15.66
CA ASP A 76 30.50 5.86 -15.01
C ASP A 76 30.41 5.66 -13.49
N VAL A 77 29.37 6.20 -12.83
CA VAL A 77 29.29 6.21 -11.36
C VAL A 77 29.16 4.81 -10.76
N PRO A 78 28.38 3.85 -11.31
CA PRO A 78 28.26 2.54 -10.69
C PRO A 78 29.61 1.85 -10.48
N ALA A 79 30.47 1.83 -11.48
CA ALA A 79 31.78 1.20 -11.38
C ALA A 79 32.72 1.92 -10.39
N LEU A 80 32.69 3.25 -10.37
CA LEU A 80 33.50 4.05 -9.44
C LEU A 80 33.03 3.91 -8.01
N TYR A 81 31.71 3.84 -7.81
CA TYR A 81 31.07 3.63 -6.53
C TYR A 81 31.41 2.24 -5.94
N ASP A 82 31.23 1.18 -6.72
CA ASP A 82 31.52 -0.18 -6.29
C ASP A 82 33.02 -0.37 -5.96
N ALA A 83 33.91 0.22 -6.77
CA ALA A 83 35.36 0.21 -6.52
C ALA A 83 35.72 0.91 -5.20
N ALA A 84 35.10 2.07 -4.92
CA ALA A 84 35.32 2.80 -3.69
C ALA A 84 34.80 2.05 -2.46
N LEU A 85 33.62 1.43 -2.54
CA LEU A 85 33.10 0.59 -1.47
C LEU A 85 34.03 -0.58 -1.16
N ALA A 86 34.53 -1.25 -2.19
CA ALA A 86 35.44 -2.40 -2.02
C ALA A 86 36.79 -1.97 -1.42
N GLU A 87 37.36 -0.84 -1.89
CA GLU A 87 38.64 -0.29 -1.39
C GLU A 87 38.57 0.05 0.10
N HIS A 88 37.46 0.64 0.54
CA HIS A 88 37.28 1.07 1.93
C HIS A 88 36.63 0.02 2.82
N GLY A 89 36.21 -1.14 2.28
CA GLY A 89 35.50 -2.18 3.02
C GLY A 89 34.10 -1.72 3.52
N PHE A 90 33.46 -0.81 2.82
CA PHE A 90 32.17 -0.28 3.20
C PHE A 90 31.01 -1.21 2.78
N HIS A 91 30.05 -1.35 3.67
CA HIS A 91 28.85 -2.17 3.45
C HIS A 91 27.59 -1.28 3.45
N PRO A 92 27.11 -0.85 2.27
CA PRO A 92 25.93 -0.01 2.17
C PRO A 92 24.68 -0.80 2.56
N VAL A 93 23.77 -0.14 3.29
CA VAL A 93 22.49 -0.72 3.72
C VAL A 93 21.27 -0.09 3.06
N ASP A 94 21.50 0.96 2.26
CA ASP A 94 20.49 1.64 1.46
C ASP A 94 21.03 1.96 0.07
N GLU A 95 20.17 2.47 -0.82
CA GLU A 95 20.59 3.02 -2.10
C GLU A 95 21.22 4.42 -1.89
N PRO A 96 22.26 4.78 -2.69
CA PRO A 96 22.83 6.11 -2.58
C PRO A 96 21.86 7.19 -3.08
N SER A 97 21.80 8.31 -2.36
CA SER A 97 21.17 9.53 -2.87
C SER A 97 22.19 10.36 -3.62
N TYR A 98 21.79 10.88 -4.80
CA TYR A 98 22.66 11.69 -5.66
C TYR A 98 22.23 13.13 -5.64
N ASP A 99 23.22 14.03 -5.44
CA ASP A 99 23.01 15.48 -5.49
C ASP A 99 23.99 16.12 -6.47
N LEU A 100 23.49 17.04 -7.30
CA LEU A 100 24.31 17.86 -8.18
C LEU A 100 24.80 19.09 -7.40
N VAL A 101 26.09 19.12 -7.11
CA VAL A 101 26.71 20.20 -6.33
C VAL A 101 26.94 21.44 -7.16
N SER A 102 27.49 21.28 -8.36
CA SER A 102 27.75 22.38 -9.28
C SER A 102 27.79 21.90 -10.72
N VAL A 103 27.40 22.78 -11.64
CA VAL A 103 27.60 22.61 -13.07
C VAL A 103 28.00 23.94 -13.70
N LYS A 104 29.07 23.93 -14.47
CA LYS A 104 29.60 25.11 -15.17
C LYS A 104 30.15 24.68 -16.52
N LYS A 105 29.96 25.53 -17.52
CA LYS A 105 30.39 25.26 -18.91
C LYS A 105 31.88 24.98 -19.03
N ASP A 106 32.68 25.77 -18.34
CA ASP A 106 34.15 25.73 -18.47
C ASP A 106 34.83 24.80 -17.43
N GLU A 107 34.08 24.33 -16.43
CA GLU A 107 34.61 23.49 -15.35
C GLU A 107 34.04 22.04 -15.38
N GLY A 108 32.91 21.84 -16.07
CA GLY A 108 32.17 20.58 -16.04
C GLY A 108 31.17 20.55 -14.88
N PHE A 109 30.99 19.38 -14.24
CA PHE A 109 30.10 19.27 -13.10
C PHE A 109 30.70 18.44 -11.96
N VAL A 110 30.15 18.67 -10.76
CA VAL A 110 30.45 17.92 -9.54
C VAL A 110 29.15 17.40 -8.98
N ALA A 111 29.10 16.10 -8.73
CA ALA A 111 27.98 15.42 -8.09
C ALA A 111 28.47 14.66 -6.86
N THR A 112 27.57 14.43 -5.90
CA THR A 112 27.86 13.61 -4.73
C THR A 112 26.89 12.45 -4.64
N ALA A 113 27.38 11.29 -4.16
CA ALA A 113 26.57 10.18 -3.72
C ALA A 113 26.69 10.06 -2.20
N THR A 114 25.59 10.11 -1.50
CA THR A 114 25.54 9.90 -0.05
C THR A 114 24.83 8.58 0.22
N VAL A 115 25.46 7.70 0.97
CA VAL A 115 24.92 6.37 1.30
C VAL A 115 25.11 6.05 2.77
N ALA A 116 24.09 5.43 3.37
CA ALA A 116 24.18 4.88 4.71
C ALA A 116 24.93 3.55 4.71
N LEU A 117 25.91 3.44 5.60
CA LEU A 117 26.66 2.21 5.85
C LEU A 117 26.03 1.45 7.02
N GLN A 118 26.26 0.16 7.08
CA GLN A 118 25.84 -0.66 8.21
C GLN A 118 26.49 -0.14 9.50
N PRO A 119 25.69 0.28 10.51
CA PRO A 119 26.23 0.68 11.80
C PRO A 119 26.69 -0.55 12.58
N GLU A 120 27.77 -0.40 13.33
CA GLU A 120 28.16 -1.40 14.33
C GLU A 120 27.33 -1.16 15.60
N LEU A 121 26.49 -2.15 15.95
CA LEU A 121 25.69 -2.13 17.15
C LEU A 121 26.26 -3.11 18.19
N ASN A 122 26.27 -2.70 19.45
CA ASN A 122 26.54 -3.59 20.57
C ASN A 122 25.25 -4.34 20.94
N LEU A 123 25.16 -5.62 20.56
CA LEU A 123 24.01 -6.46 20.84
C LEU A 123 24.17 -7.08 22.24
N THR A 124 23.54 -6.51 23.25
CA THR A 124 23.62 -7.01 24.62
C THR A 124 22.85 -8.33 24.82
N GLN A 125 21.84 -8.56 23.99
CA GLN A 125 21.06 -9.80 23.96
C GLN A 125 20.54 -10.05 22.54
N THR A 126 20.63 -11.28 22.04
CA THR A 126 20.15 -11.69 20.71
C THR A 126 19.11 -12.80 20.76
N THR A 127 18.98 -13.51 21.88
CA THR A 127 18.07 -14.64 22.07
C THR A 127 17.49 -14.68 23.48
N GLY A 128 16.52 -15.57 23.73
CA GLY A 128 15.97 -15.78 25.07
C GLY A 128 15.04 -14.64 25.54
N PHE A 129 14.46 -13.87 24.61
CA PHE A 129 13.44 -12.88 24.97
C PHE A 129 12.17 -13.60 25.43
N VAL A 130 11.54 -13.07 26.49
CA VAL A 130 10.26 -13.58 27.00
C VAL A 130 9.19 -12.53 26.77
N VAL A 131 8.11 -12.91 26.08
CA VAL A 131 6.96 -12.05 25.80
C VAL A 131 5.64 -12.79 26.03
N GLU A 132 4.56 -12.06 26.29
CA GLU A 132 3.25 -12.64 26.50
C GLU A 132 2.39 -12.56 25.24
N CYS A 133 1.73 -13.67 24.91
CA CYS A 133 0.73 -13.75 23.86
C CYS A 133 -0.65 -13.80 24.50
N VAL A 134 -1.29 -12.65 24.69
CA VAL A 134 -2.63 -12.57 25.27
C VAL A 134 -3.66 -12.64 24.15
N THR A 135 -4.39 -13.78 24.08
CA THR A 135 -5.48 -13.96 23.11
C THR A 135 -6.82 -13.58 23.75
N PRO A 136 -7.51 -12.53 23.25
CA PRO A 136 -8.81 -12.15 23.81
C PRO A 136 -9.83 -13.28 23.67
N ALA A 137 -10.52 -13.59 24.76
CA ALA A 137 -11.55 -14.64 24.78
C ALA A 137 -12.68 -14.33 23.78
N VAL A 138 -13.22 -15.38 23.16
CA VAL A 138 -14.40 -15.30 22.29
C VAL A 138 -15.66 -15.44 23.15
N THR A 139 -16.53 -14.43 23.08
CA THR A 139 -17.79 -14.42 23.82
C THR A 139 -18.92 -15.10 23.05
N ASP A 140 -19.90 -15.69 23.75
CA ASP A 140 -21.08 -16.27 23.11
C ASP A 140 -21.88 -15.23 22.31
N LYS A 141 -21.92 -13.97 22.76
CA LYS A 141 -22.56 -12.87 22.02
C LYS A 141 -21.95 -12.66 20.63
N GLU A 142 -20.65 -12.81 20.49
CA GLU A 142 -19.98 -12.68 19.19
C GLU A 142 -20.25 -13.88 18.30
N ILE A 143 -20.29 -15.07 18.88
CA ILE A 143 -20.69 -16.30 18.16
C ILE A 143 -22.11 -16.13 17.62
N ASP A 144 -23.07 -15.72 18.47
CA ASP A 144 -24.46 -15.48 18.09
C ASP A 144 -24.57 -14.43 16.98
N ALA A 145 -23.79 -13.33 17.06
CA ALA A 145 -23.76 -12.30 16.02
C ALA A 145 -23.23 -12.83 14.66
N VAL A 146 -22.27 -13.76 14.66
CA VAL A 146 -21.79 -14.41 13.44
C VAL A 146 -22.85 -15.36 12.89
N LEU A 147 -23.49 -16.16 13.74
CA LEU A 147 -24.54 -17.08 13.34
C LEU A 147 -25.73 -16.33 12.76
N GLU A 148 -26.17 -15.24 13.38
CA GLU A 148 -27.27 -14.40 12.87
C GLU A 148 -26.91 -13.74 11.53
N ARG A 149 -25.67 -13.29 11.34
CA ARG A 149 -25.22 -12.79 10.02
C ARG A 149 -25.29 -13.88 8.95
N ARG A 150 -24.84 -15.11 9.27
CA ARG A 150 -24.92 -16.24 8.34
C ARG A 150 -26.35 -16.66 8.08
N ARG A 151 -27.21 -16.61 9.09
CA ARG A 151 -28.67 -16.85 8.98
C ARG A 151 -29.31 -15.83 8.02
N ASN A 152 -29.00 -14.57 8.20
CA ASN A 152 -29.46 -13.49 7.33
C ASN A 152 -28.99 -13.64 5.89
N ALA A 153 -27.73 -14.07 5.68
CA ALA A 153 -27.19 -14.33 4.36
C ALA A 153 -27.85 -15.55 3.68
N ALA A 154 -28.29 -16.54 4.46
CA ALA A 154 -28.96 -17.74 3.99
C ALA A 154 -30.52 -17.60 3.90
N ALA A 155 -31.04 -16.37 4.07
CA ALA A 155 -32.46 -16.11 3.93
C ALA A 155 -32.93 -16.38 2.49
N GLU A 156 -34.05 -17.12 2.37
CA GLU A 156 -34.67 -17.39 1.09
C GLU A 156 -35.75 -16.34 0.80
N LEU A 157 -35.85 -15.96 -0.48
CA LEU A 157 -36.91 -15.06 -0.92
C LEU A 157 -38.14 -15.89 -1.32
N VAL A 158 -39.22 -15.74 -0.57
CA VAL A 158 -40.48 -16.46 -0.81
C VAL A 158 -41.49 -15.46 -1.35
N PRO A 159 -42.18 -15.76 -2.47
CA PRO A 159 -43.20 -14.87 -3.03
C PRO A 159 -44.32 -14.57 -2.00
N HIS A 160 -44.66 -13.28 -1.88
CA HIS A 160 -45.73 -12.79 -1.01
C HIS A 160 -46.89 -12.28 -1.86
N LYS A 161 -48.10 -12.84 -1.60
CA LYS A 161 -49.31 -12.47 -2.34
C LYS A 161 -50.01 -11.20 -1.83
N GLY A 162 -49.54 -10.68 -0.70
CA GLY A 162 -50.07 -9.46 -0.10
C GLY A 162 -49.42 -8.18 -0.60
N PRO A 163 -49.85 -7.00 -0.11
CA PRO A 163 -49.21 -5.74 -0.41
C PRO A 163 -47.80 -5.69 0.17
N ALA A 164 -46.93 -4.95 -0.49
CA ALA A 164 -45.55 -4.70 -0.08
C ALA A 164 -45.52 -3.98 1.29
N VAL A 165 -44.78 -4.52 2.23
CA VAL A 165 -44.55 -3.94 3.54
C VAL A 165 -43.08 -3.79 3.82
N LYS A 166 -42.75 -2.97 4.81
CA LYS A 166 -41.35 -2.73 5.23
C LYS A 166 -40.67 -4.06 5.60
N GLY A 167 -39.46 -4.28 5.06
CA GLY A 167 -38.70 -5.53 5.20
C GLY A 167 -38.86 -6.49 4.03
N ASN A 168 -39.87 -6.33 3.17
CA ASN A 168 -39.98 -7.14 1.95
C ASN A 168 -38.86 -6.78 0.95
N VAL A 169 -38.56 -7.75 0.08
CA VAL A 169 -37.69 -7.52 -1.09
C VAL A 169 -38.62 -7.51 -2.31
N VAL A 170 -38.49 -6.46 -3.09
CA VAL A 170 -39.28 -6.29 -4.33
C VAL A 170 -38.37 -6.35 -5.54
N HIS A 171 -38.86 -6.97 -6.63
CA HIS A 171 -38.22 -6.87 -7.95
C HIS A 171 -39.09 -5.97 -8.81
N MET A 172 -38.49 -4.98 -9.42
CA MET A 172 -39.22 -3.97 -10.19
C MET A 172 -38.41 -3.39 -11.31
N ASP A 173 -39.11 -2.87 -12.32
CA ASP A 173 -38.54 -1.91 -13.25
C ASP A 173 -38.88 -0.51 -12.79
N PHE A 174 -37.98 0.44 -13.01
CA PHE A 174 -38.29 1.84 -12.80
C PHE A 174 -37.68 2.74 -13.86
N GLU A 175 -38.39 3.81 -14.18
CA GLU A 175 -37.94 4.87 -15.08
C GLU A 175 -38.13 6.23 -14.40
N GLY A 176 -37.03 6.92 -14.12
CA GLY A 176 -37.04 8.25 -13.52
C GLY A 176 -37.15 9.35 -14.57
N LEU A 177 -38.09 10.23 -14.36
CA LEU A 177 -38.37 11.37 -15.23
C LEU A 177 -38.16 12.68 -14.47
N LEU A 178 -37.39 13.60 -15.06
CA LEU A 178 -37.26 14.98 -14.63
C LEU A 178 -37.97 15.86 -15.66
N ASP A 179 -38.99 16.56 -15.24
CA ASP A 179 -39.84 17.40 -16.12
C ASP A 179 -40.41 16.61 -17.33
N GLY A 180 -40.70 15.30 -17.13
CA GLY A 180 -41.22 14.41 -18.15
C GLY A 180 -40.20 13.79 -19.07
N VAL A 181 -38.90 14.05 -18.87
CA VAL A 181 -37.80 13.50 -19.69
C VAL A 181 -36.97 12.51 -18.84
N ALA A 182 -36.69 11.34 -19.39
CA ALA A 182 -35.87 10.35 -18.71
C ALA A 182 -34.43 10.86 -18.52
N PHE A 183 -33.88 10.69 -17.32
CA PHE A 183 -32.52 11.13 -17.01
C PHE A 183 -31.54 9.96 -16.89
N GLN A 184 -30.28 10.23 -17.12
CA GLN A 184 -29.23 9.22 -17.08
C GLN A 184 -29.08 8.62 -15.70
N GLY A 185 -29.11 7.28 -15.57
CA GLY A 185 -29.03 6.55 -14.29
C GLY A 185 -30.38 6.46 -13.55
N GLY A 186 -31.46 7.01 -14.11
CA GLY A 186 -32.82 6.94 -13.55
C GLY A 186 -33.60 5.69 -13.95
N THR A 187 -33.08 4.85 -14.84
CA THR A 187 -33.80 3.66 -15.37
C THR A 187 -33.06 2.39 -15.00
N ALA A 188 -33.79 1.41 -14.51
CA ALA A 188 -33.30 0.06 -14.26
C ALA A 188 -34.39 -0.97 -14.50
N GLN A 189 -34.01 -2.18 -14.91
CA GLN A 189 -34.90 -3.32 -15.10
C GLN A 189 -34.57 -4.42 -14.12
N ASN A 190 -35.57 -5.09 -13.63
CA ASN A 190 -35.49 -6.21 -12.67
C ASN A 190 -34.63 -5.92 -11.45
N GLN A 191 -34.73 -4.68 -10.95
CA GLN A 191 -33.95 -4.23 -9.80
C GLN A 191 -34.52 -4.80 -8.51
N SER A 192 -33.65 -5.40 -7.69
CA SER A 192 -34.01 -5.92 -6.37
C SER A 192 -33.80 -4.84 -5.30
N VAL A 193 -34.85 -4.51 -4.57
CA VAL A 193 -34.82 -3.50 -3.50
C VAL A 193 -35.45 -4.06 -2.22
N GLN A 194 -34.74 -3.94 -1.10
CA GLN A 194 -35.31 -4.25 0.22
C GLN A 194 -35.96 -2.98 0.79
N LEU A 195 -37.27 -3.01 0.98
CA LEU A 195 -38.06 -1.90 1.50
C LEU A 195 -37.70 -1.60 2.97
N GLY A 196 -37.41 -0.35 3.28
CA GLY A 196 -36.96 0.13 4.58
C GLY A 196 -35.48 -0.04 4.85
N SER A 197 -34.68 -0.34 3.80
CA SER A 197 -33.21 -0.42 3.89
C SER A 197 -32.55 0.96 3.94
N GLY A 198 -33.20 2.01 3.43
CA GLY A 198 -32.66 3.36 3.29
C GLY A 198 -31.55 3.48 2.24
N ARG A 199 -31.46 2.53 1.31
CA ARG A 199 -30.46 2.55 0.23
C ARG A 199 -30.88 3.38 -0.97
N MET A 200 -32.18 3.57 -1.14
CA MET A 200 -32.76 4.42 -2.18
C MET A 200 -32.92 5.86 -1.67
N ILE A 201 -33.19 6.78 -2.57
CA ILE A 201 -33.46 8.18 -2.20
C ILE A 201 -34.68 8.27 -1.27
N PRO A 202 -34.73 9.24 -0.34
CA PRO A 202 -35.81 9.39 0.61
C PRO A 202 -37.18 9.45 -0.09
N GLY A 203 -38.14 8.69 0.43
CA GLY A 203 -39.50 8.59 -0.10
C GLY A 203 -39.70 7.55 -1.21
N PHE A 204 -38.62 7.05 -1.84
CA PHE A 204 -38.74 6.06 -2.91
C PHE A 204 -39.24 4.70 -2.39
N GLU A 205 -38.60 4.18 -1.36
CA GLU A 205 -39.00 2.91 -0.75
C GLU A 205 -40.41 3.00 -0.09
N ASP A 206 -40.73 4.15 0.50
CA ASP A 206 -42.03 4.41 1.11
C ASP A 206 -43.15 4.47 0.08
N GLY A 207 -42.88 4.99 -1.13
CA GLY A 207 -43.84 5.05 -2.23
C GLY A 207 -44.24 3.68 -2.78
N ILE A 208 -43.47 2.62 -2.50
CA ILE A 208 -43.78 1.23 -2.94
C ILE A 208 -44.67 0.52 -1.91
N LEU A 209 -44.68 0.97 -0.65
CA LEU A 209 -45.45 0.34 0.37
C LEU A 209 -46.95 0.32 0.03
N GLY A 210 -47.63 -0.82 0.24
CA GLY A 210 -49.02 -1.01 -0.05
C GLY A 210 -49.37 -1.51 -1.46
N HIS A 211 -48.41 -1.41 -2.42
CA HIS A 211 -48.60 -1.94 -3.77
C HIS A 211 -48.38 -3.46 -3.82
N LYS A 212 -48.92 -4.11 -4.83
CA LYS A 212 -48.84 -5.56 -5.03
C LYS A 212 -48.03 -5.92 -6.28
N ALA A 213 -47.61 -7.18 -6.36
CA ALA A 213 -47.00 -7.72 -7.57
C ALA A 213 -47.95 -7.51 -8.77
N GLY A 214 -47.38 -6.98 -9.88
CA GLY A 214 -48.09 -6.63 -11.10
C GLY A 214 -48.57 -5.19 -11.19
N ASP A 215 -48.52 -4.39 -10.10
CA ASP A 215 -48.94 -3.00 -10.09
C ASP A 215 -47.95 -2.12 -10.92
N GLU A 216 -48.52 -1.15 -11.63
CA GLU A 216 -47.78 -0.07 -12.31
C GLU A 216 -48.26 1.27 -11.72
N PHE A 217 -47.34 2.09 -11.24
CA PHE A 217 -47.67 3.33 -10.51
C PHE A 217 -46.51 4.33 -10.55
N ASP A 218 -46.80 5.57 -10.23
CA ASP A 218 -45.84 6.64 -10.20
C ASP A 218 -45.48 7.01 -8.75
N ILE A 219 -44.20 7.24 -8.49
CA ILE A 219 -43.68 7.72 -7.19
C ILE A 219 -43.08 9.12 -7.40
N HIS A 220 -43.58 10.08 -6.61
CA HIS A 220 -43.06 11.44 -6.61
C HIS A 220 -42.07 11.63 -5.46
N VAL A 221 -40.81 11.92 -5.78
CA VAL A 221 -39.73 12.12 -4.77
C VAL A 221 -38.88 13.30 -5.13
N THR A 222 -38.19 13.83 -4.12
CA THR A 222 -37.22 14.92 -4.30
C THR A 222 -35.83 14.44 -3.94
N PHE A 223 -34.87 14.64 -4.82
CA PHE A 223 -33.48 14.33 -4.52
C PHE A 223 -32.94 15.19 -3.36
N PRO A 224 -32.12 14.64 -2.47
CA PRO A 224 -31.46 15.43 -1.42
C PRO A 224 -30.64 16.59 -2.02
N GLU A 225 -30.56 17.72 -1.30
CA GLU A 225 -29.73 18.88 -1.73
C GLU A 225 -28.24 18.51 -1.89
N ARG A 226 -27.75 17.57 -1.07
CA ARG A 226 -26.37 17.02 -1.15
C ARG A 226 -26.36 15.69 -1.89
N TYR A 227 -26.72 15.71 -3.17
CA TYR A 227 -26.64 14.51 -4.00
C TYR A 227 -25.41 14.55 -4.91
N HIS A 228 -24.81 13.38 -5.18
CA HIS A 228 -23.57 13.29 -5.96
C HIS A 228 -23.72 13.82 -7.40
N ALA A 229 -24.89 13.64 -8.03
CA ALA A 229 -25.22 14.23 -9.34
C ALA A 229 -25.80 15.64 -9.14
N LYS A 230 -24.99 16.66 -9.39
CA LYS A 230 -25.35 18.07 -9.19
C LYS A 230 -26.60 18.50 -9.99
N ASP A 231 -26.81 17.87 -11.13
CA ASP A 231 -27.94 18.16 -12.03
C ASP A 231 -29.29 17.66 -11.49
N LEU A 232 -29.27 16.77 -10.50
CA LEU A 232 -30.45 16.18 -9.85
C LEU A 232 -30.65 16.69 -8.42
N ALA A 233 -29.63 17.25 -7.78
CA ALA A 233 -29.69 17.70 -6.40
C ALA A 233 -30.84 18.71 -6.18
N GLY A 234 -31.70 18.44 -5.17
CA GLY A 234 -32.86 19.27 -4.81
C GLY A 234 -34.03 19.22 -5.79
N LYS A 235 -33.94 18.46 -6.89
CA LYS A 235 -35.01 18.42 -7.91
C LYS A 235 -36.07 17.38 -7.59
N ALA A 236 -37.31 17.73 -7.86
CA ALA A 236 -38.45 16.81 -7.82
C ALA A 236 -38.48 15.96 -9.10
N VAL A 237 -38.67 14.67 -8.95
CA VAL A 237 -38.69 13.68 -10.04
C VAL A 237 -39.87 12.74 -9.86
N VAL A 238 -40.28 12.14 -10.96
CA VAL A 238 -41.31 11.09 -10.97
C VAL A 238 -40.66 9.79 -11.41
N PHE A 239 -40.81 8.75 -10.61
CA PHE A 239 -40.43 7.39 -11.01
C PHE A 239 -41.66 6.58 -11.39
N LYS A 240 -41.69 6.11 -12.63
CA LYS A 240 -42.65 5.11 -13.09
C LYS A 240 -42.15 3.74 -12.67
N ILE A 241 -42.94 3.05 -11.87
CA ILE A 241 -42.59 1.75 -11.31
C ILE A 241 -43.47 0.67 -11.93
N LYS A 242 -42.83 -0.45 -12.30
CA LYS A 242 -43.50 -1.68 -12.61
C LYS A 242 -43.04 -2.76 -11.63
N LEU A 243 -43.91 -3.14 -10.70
CA LEU A 243 -43.60 -4.08 -9.64
C LEU A 243 -43.83 -5.51 -10.11
N HIS A 244 -42.74 -6.27 -10.30
CA HIS A 244 -42.83 -7.65 -10.81
C HIS A 244 -43.29 -8.64 -9.72
N ASP A 245 -42.61 -8.61 -8.58
CA ASP A 245 -42.94 -9.44 -7.46
C ASP A 245 -42.63 -8.77 -6.12
N VAL A 246 -43.26 -9.30 -5.09
CA VAL A 246 -43.03 -8.95 -3.69
C VAL A 246 -42.59 -10.23 -3.00
N CYS A 247 -41.46 -10.24 -2.35
CA CYS A 247 -40.92 -11.39 -1.63
C CYS A 247 -40.71 -11.07 -0.15
N VAL A 248 -40.99 -12.06 0.69
CA VAL A 248 -40.63 -12.04 2.11
C VAL A 248 -39.28 -12.76 2.27
N ARG A 249 -38.35 -12.16 3.02
CA ARG A 249 -37.15 -12.85 3.44
C ARG A 249 -37.48 -13.85 4.55
N GLN A 250 -37.53 -15.11 4.22
CA GLN A 250 -37.71 -16.18 5.17
C GLN A 250 -36.37 -16.63 5.73
N LEU A 251 -36.14 -16.33 7.00
CA LEU A 251 -34.94 -16.76 7.69
C LEU A 251 -35.03 -18.25 8.03
N PRO A 252 -33.99 -19.05 7.73
CA PRO A 252 -33.99 -20.45 8.13
C PRO A 252 -33.99 -20.57 9.65
N SER A 253 -34.64 -21.64 10.15
CA SER A 253 -34.60 -21.97 11.58
C SER A 253 -33.17 -22.37 11.96
N MET A 254 -32.73 -21.97 13.16
CA MET A 254 -31.42 -22.36 13.71
C MET A 254 -31.48 -23.80 14.25
N ASN A 255 -31.47 -24.75 13.36
CA ASN A 255 -31.54 -26.18 13.65
C ASN A 255 -30.44 -26.96 12.94
N SER A 256 -30.45 -28.27 13.00
CA SER A 256 -29.48 -29.16 12.34
C SER A 256 -29.42 -28.97 10.82
N ASP A 257 -30.55 -28.67 10.16
CA ASP A 257 -30.57 -28.46 8.72
C ASP A 257 -29.79 -27.17 8.34
N PHE A 258 -29.94 -26.12 9.13
CA PHE A 258 -29.16 -24.89 9.00
C PHE A 258 -27.68 -25.15 9.25
N ALA A 259 -27.35 -25.92 10.29
CA ALA A 259 -25.96 -26.29 10.59
C ALA A 259 -25.34 -27.09 9.44
N LYS A 260 -26.06 -28.00 8.81
CA LYS A 260 -25.63 -28.76 7.64
C LYS A 260 -25.42 -27.86 6.40
N LYS A 261 -26.47 -27.09 6.07
CA LYS A 261 -26.47 -26.26 4.83
C LYS A 261 -25.44 -25.13 4.86
N VAL A 262 -25.30 -24.47 6.01
CA VAL A 262 -24.49 -23.25 6.15
C VAL A 262 -23.16 -23.49 6.87
N GLY A 263 -23.19 -24.36 7.88
CA GLY A 263 -22.03 -24.70 8.71
C GLY A 263 -21.18 -25.84 8.15
N GLY A 264 -21.81 -26.75 7.37
CA GLY A 264 -21.17 -27.99 6.92
C GLY A 264 -20.87 -28.96 8.07
N VAL A 265 -21.70 -28.94 9.11
CA VAL A 265 -21.61 -29.78 10.31
C VAL A 265 -23.00 -30.30 10.68
N ASP A 266 -23.10 -31.37 11.49
CA ASP A 266 -24.39 -32.06 11.75
C ASP A 266 -25.28 -31.37 12.76
N THR A 267 -24.70 -30.64 13.73
CA THR A 267 -25.46 -30.03 14.83
C THR A 267 -25.14 -28.52 14.98
N MET A 268 -26.10 -27.80 15.60
CA MET A 268 -25.88 -26.38 15.95
C MET A 268 -24.77 -26.20 16.97
N GLU A 269 -24.53 -27.17 17.80
CA GLU A 269 -23.46 -27.14 18.80
C GLU A 269 -22.09 -27.21 18.13
N GLU A 270 -21.92 -28.13 17.20
CA GLU A 270 -20.70 -28.20 16.37
C GLU A 270 -20.53 -26.92 15.53
N PHE A 271 -21.60 -26.31 15.06
CA PHE A 271 -21.52 -25.06 14.29
C PHE A 271 -21.07 -23.90 15.18
N ARG A 272 -21.56 -23.83 16.41
CA ARG A 272 -21.08 -22.83 17.40
C ARG A 272 -19.59 -23.01 17.70
N GLU A 273 -19.16 -24.25 17.94
CA GLU A 273 -17.76 -24.55 18.19
C GLU A 273 -16.86 -24.23 16.98
N LYS A 274 -17.32 -24.53 15.77
CA LYS A 274 -16.62 -24.14 14.54
C LYS A 274 -16.47 -22.63 14.42
N VAL A 275 -17.51 -21.86 14.73
CA VAL A 275 -17.47 -20.38 14.73
C VAL A 275 -16.56 -19.88 15.84
N ARG A 276 -16.63 -20.44 17.04
CA ARG A 276 -15.76 -20.11 18.19
C ARG A 276 -14.30 -20.29 17.80
N LYS A 277 -13.97 -21.45 17.21
CA LYS A 277 -12.62 -21.75 16.77
C LYS A 277 -12.15 -20.77 15.70
N GLN A 278 -12.98 -20.45 14.70
CA GLN A 278 -12.61 -19.48 13.65
C GLN A 278 -12.32 -18.08 14.20
N LEU A 279 -13.14 -17.62 15.17
CA LEU A 279 -12.93 -16.34 15.83
C LEU A 279 -11.66 -16.36 16.70
N TYR A 280 -11.44 -17.46 17.43
CA TYR A 280 -10.25 -17.64 18.25
C TYR A 280 -8.98 -17.69 17.39
N ASP A 281 -8.94 -18.53 16.36
CA ASP A 281 -7.77 -18.67 15.47
C ASP A 281 -7.39 -17.32 14.82
N GLY A 282 -8.40 -16.53 14.40
CA GLY A 282 -8.16 -15.20 13.87
C GLY A 282 -7.57 -14.22 14.91
N ARG A 283 -8.03 -14.27 16.16
CA ARG A 283 -7.53 -13.44 17.28
C ARG A 283 -6.15 -13.89 17.72
N HIS A 284 -5.97 -15.19 17.82
CA HIS A 284 -4.71 -15.80 18.23
C HIS A 284 -3.61 -15.48 17.22
N GLY A 285 -3.89 -15.62 15.92
CA GLY A 285 -2.94 -15.21 14.90
C GLY A 285 -2.51 -13.74 15.02
N GLY A 286 -3.47 -12.84 15.29
CA GLY A 286 -3.18 -11.43 15.55
C GLY A 286 -2.40 -11.19 16.85
N ALA A 287 -2.72 -11.93 17.91
CA ALA A 287 -1.99 -11.86 19.19
C ALA A 287 -0.56 -12.38 19.05
N LEU A 288 -0.38 -13.49 18.33
CA LEU A 288 0.93 -14.08 18.07
C LEU A 288 1.82 -13.12 17.24
N ASN A 289 1.27 -12.48 16.22
CA ASN A 289 2.02 -11.47 15.45
C ASN A 289 2.46 -10.32 16.34
N ARG A 290 1.58 -9.78 17.19
CA ARG A 290 1.95 -8.74 18.16
C ARG A 290 3.03 -9.21 19.15
N ALA A 291 2.98 -10.47 19.58
CA ALA A 291 4.03 -11.04 20.44
C ALA A 291 5.37 -11.14 19.70
N LYS A 292 5.38 -11.56 18.42
CA LYS A 292 6.58 -11.52 17.59
C LYS A 292 7.14 -10.12 17.43
N ASP A 293 6.29 -9.12 17.19
CA ASP A 293 6.70 -7.72 17.12
C ASP A 293 7.31 -7.24 18.45
N GLN A 294 6.79 -7.69 19.59
CA GLN A 294 7.37 -7.38 20.91
C GLN A 294 8.77 -8.02 21.10
N VAL A 295 9.01 -9.23 20.57
CA VAL A 295 10.35 -9.84 20.57
C VAL A 295 11.32 -8.95 19.80
N LEU A 296 10.95 -8.52 18.59
CA LEU A 296 11.79 -7.63 17.77
C LEU A 296 11.97 -6.25 18.41
N ALA A 297 10.96 -5.73 19.10
CA ALA A 297 11.08 -4.50 19.87
C ALA A 297 12.07 -4.63 21.03
N LYS A 298 12.08 -5.76 21.73
CA LYS A 298 13.08 -6.05 22.80
C LYS A 298 14.48 -6.21 22.21
N LEU A 299 14.61 -6.80 21.03
CA LEU A 299 15.90 -6.84 20.31
C LEU A 299 16.39 -5.43 20.00
N ALA A 300 15.52 -4.53 19.54
CA ALA A 300 15.89 -3.13 19.32
C ALA A 300 16.37 -2.45 20.61
N ASP A 301 15.69 -2.69 21.73
CA ASP A 301 16.06 -2.14 23.04
C ASP A 301 17.40 -2.71 23.55
N ALA A 302 17.77 -3.93 23.14
CA ALA A 302 19.04 -4.60 23.46
C ALA A 302 20.20 -4.25 22.51
N ALA A 303 19.93 -3.48 21.47
CA ALA A 303 20.90 -3.05 20.47
C ALA A 303 21.34 -1.61 20.75
N GLU A 304 22.54 -1.42 21.29
CA GLU A 304 23.12 -0.13 21.63
C GLU A 304 24.02 0.39 20.51
N GLY A 305 24.01 1.68 20.27
CA GLY A 305 24.87 2.35 19.27
C GLY A 305 24.13 3.46 18.54
N GLU A 306 24.87 4.24 17.79
CA GLU A 306 24.34 5.32 16.97
C GLU A 306 23.84 4.79 15.65
N LEU A 307 22.69 5.26 15.22
CA LEU A 307 22.12 4.96 13.91
C LEU A 307 22.40 6.14 12.96
N PRO A 308 22.73 5.88 11.68
CA PRO A 308 22.76 6.93 10.68
C PRO A 308 21.43 7.66 10.58
N SER A 309 21.47 8.99 10.67
CA SER A 309 20.27 9.83 10.59
C SER A 309 19.49 9.61 9.30
N VAL A 310 20.18 9.36 8.20
CA VAL A 310 19.60 9.07 6.88
C VAL A 310 18.73 7.82 6.90
N LEU A 311 19.12 6.76 7.60
CA LEU A 311 18.34 5.52 7.70
C LEU A 311 17.06 5.72 8.52
N VAL A 312 17.17 6.47 9.60
CA VAL A 312 16.00 6.78 10.45
C VAL A 312 15.01 7.63 9.66
N GLU A 313 15.49 8.64 8.94
CA GLU A 313 14.65 9.51 8.13
C GLU A 313 14.01 8.76 6.96
N SER A 314 14.76 7.90 6.25
CA SER A 314 14.22 7.03 5.17
C SER A 314 13.09 6.14 5.70
N THR A 315 13.29 5.50 6.86
CA THR A 315 12.27 4.67 7.51
C THR A 315 11.04 5.51 7.90
N TYR A 316 11.24 6.68 8.48
CA TYR A 316 10.16 7.60 8.84
C TYR A 316 9.32 8.02 7.62
N GLN A 317 9.96 8.38 6.52
CA GLN A 317 9.28 8.76 5.28
C GLN A 317 8.46 7.59 4.72
N GLN A 318 9.02 6.39 4.73
CA GLN A 318 8.30 5.19 4.30
C GLN A 318 7.07 4.90 5.17
N GLU A 319 7.21 4.99 6.48
CA GLU A 319 6.09 4.80 7.42
C GLU A 319 5.00 5.87 7.24
N MET A 320 5.41 7.12 7.04
CA MET A 320 4.47 8.22 6.75
C MET A 320 3.70 7.98 5.45
N GLN A 321 4.37 7.52 4.39
CA GLN A 321 3.72 7.14 3.14
C GLN A 321 2.72 5.99 3.32
N ASN A 322 3.08 4.97 4.11
CA ASN A 322 2.19 3.85 4.41
C ASN A 322 0.93 4.32 5.15
N VAL A 323 1.08 5.20 6.14
CA VAL A 323 -0.06 5.82 6.84
C VAL A 323 -0.95 6.60 5.86
N GLN A 324 -0.37 7.42 5.00
CA GLN A 324 -1.12 8.19 4.01
C GLN A 324 -1.89 7.28 3.03
N GLN A 325 -1.27 6.22 2.53
CA GLN A 325 -1.93 5.25 1.65
C GLN A 325 -3.09 4.54 2.36
N GLN A 326 -2.89 4.13 3.61
CA GLN A 326 -3.96 3.50 4.40
C GLN A 326 -5.15 4.43 4.63
N LEU A 327 -4.90 5.71 4.93
CA LEU A 327 -5.94 6.71 5.08
C LEU A 327 -6.67 7.00 3.76
N GLN A 328 -5.96 7.03 2.63
CA GLN A 328 -6.57 7.18 1.31
C GLN A 328 -7.53 6.02 0.98
N MET A 329 -7.14 4.77 1.28
CA MET A 329 -8.05 3.62 1.11
C MET A 329 -9.33 3.75 1.95
N GLN A 330 -9.25 4.40 3.11
CA GLN A 330 -10.39 4.69 3.98
C GLN A 330 -11.12 6.00 3.60
N ARG A 331 -10.69 6.69 2.53
CA ARG A 331 -11.18 8.01 2.10
C ARG A 331 -11.08 9.07 3.21
N MET A 332 -10.05 8.98 4.02
CA MET A 332 -9.79 9.84 5.17
C MET A 332 -8.53 10.68 4.94
N THR A 333 -8.52 11.91 5.44
CA THR A 333 -7.30 12.75 5.46
C THR A 333 -6.57 12.58 6.78
N LEU A 334 -5.26 12.86 6.80
CA LEU A 334 -4.46 12.84 8.03
C LEU A 334 -5.06 13.76 9.10
N ASN A 335 -5.51 14.95 8.74
CA ASN A 335 -6.10 15.87 9.69
C ASN A 335 -7.40 15.33 10.31
N SER A 336 -8.26 14.68 9.50
CA SER A 336 -9.49 14.05 9.99
C SER A 336 -9.18 12.89 10.95
N TYR A 337 -8.17 12.09 10.59
CA TYR A 337 -7.69 11.00 11.46
C TYR A 337 -7.15 11.51 12.80
N LEU A 338 -6.26 12.50 12.78
CA LEU A 338 -5.70 13.11 13.99
C LEU A 338 -6.79 13.70 14.90
N SER A 339 -7.79 14.36 14.30
CA SER A 339 -8.94 14.88 15.05
C SER A 339 -9.75 13.76 15.72
N GLN A 340 -9.92 12.62 15.05
CA GLN A 340 -10.65 11.45 15.58
C GLN A 340 -9.93 10.79 16.75
N ILE A 341 -8.60 10.71 16.71
CA ILE A 341 -7.78 10.12 17.78
C ILE A 341 -7.34 11.16 18.85
N HIS A 342 -7.80 12.41 18.72
CA HIS A 342 -7.46 13.50 19.62
C HIS A 342 -5.95 13.75 19.77
N GLU A 343 -5.19 13.62 18.67
CA GLU A 343 -3.76 13.90 18.64
C GLU A 343 -3.41 15.14 17.82
N THR A 344 -2.31 15.81 18.22
CA THR A 344 -1.72 16.88 17.41
C THR A 344 -0.78 16.28 16.36
N ARG A 345 -0.58 17.03 15.27
CA ARG A 345 0.35 16.60 14.20
C ARG A 345 1.78 16.45 14.74
N GLU A 346 2.20 17.33 15.63
CA GLU A 346 3.54 17.30 16.25
C GLU A 346 3.73 16.05 17.11
N SER A 347 2.75 15.72 17.98
CA SER A 347 2.78 14.48 18.78
C SER A 347 2.82 13.24 17.91
N PHE A 348 1.99 13.20 16.86
CA PHE A 348 1.94 12.07 15.92
C PHE A 348 3.25 11.88 15.17
N THR A 349 3.83 12.97 14.60
CA THR A 349 5.10 12.89 13.89
C THR A 349 6.26 12.51 14.81
N ALA A 350 6.29 12.99 16.04
CA ALA A 350 7.30 12.61 17.04
C ALA A 350 7.21 11.12 17.39
N LYS A 351 6.00 10.58 17.59
CA LYS A 351 5.79 9.14 17.85
C LYS A 351 6.20 8.28 16.65
N LEU A 352 5.85 8.73 15.45
CA LEU A 352 6.20 8.02 14.22
C LEU A 352 7.71 7.99 14.02
N HIS A 353 8.40 9.11 14.29
CA HIS A 353 9.86 9.20 14.18
C HIS A 353 10.55 8.30 15.24
N ALA A 354 10.07 8.28 16.49
CA ALA A 354 10.59 7.37 17.52
C ALA A 354 10.34 5.90 17.15
N GLY A 355 9.20 5.59 16.55
CA GLY A 355 8.90 4.26 15.99
C GLY A 355 9.86 3.88 14.86
N ALA A 356 10.10 4.80 13.92
CA ALA A 356 11.03 4.62 12.82
C ALA A 356 12.48 4.38 13.29
N GLU A 357 12.93 5.10 14.34
CA GLU A 357 14.24 4.86 14.95
C GLU A 357 14.33 3.43 15.52
N LYS A 358 13.30 3.02 16.28
CA LYS A 358 13.25 1.68 16.88
C LYS A 358 13.21 0.57 15.81
N ASN A 359 12.43 0.75 14.74
CA ASN A 359 12.35 -0.19 13.64
C ASN A 359 13.66 -0.26 12.85
N THR A 360 14.33 0.88 12.63
CA THR A 360 15.65 0.93 12.01
C THR A 360 16.67 0.18 12.85
N ARG A 361 16.67 0.38 14.17
CA ARG A 361 17.55 -0.30 15.13
C ARG A 361 17.36 -1.81 15.10
N ALA A 362 16.11 -2.29 15.16
CA ALA A 362 15.80 -3.71 15.03
C ALA A 362 16.31 -4.28 13.71
N ARG A 363 16.08 -3.59 12.61
CA ARG A 363 16.51 -4.00 11.27
C ARG A 363 18.03 -4.11 11.16
N MET A 364 18.77 -3.16 11.71
CA MET A 364 20.25 -3.19 11.70
C MET A 364 20.78 -4.31 12.61
N ALA A 365 20.18 -4.51 13.79
CA ALA A 365 20.51 -5.63 14.67
C ALA A 365 20.29 -7.00 13.98
N LEU A 366 19.17 -7.15 13.27
CA LEU A 366 18.87 -8.37 12.51
C LEU A 366 19.86 -8.61 11.37
N LEU A 367 20.30 -7.57 10.66
CA LEU A 367 21.35 -7.69 9.64
C LEU A 367 22.66 -8.17 10.23
N GLN A 368 23.04 -7.61 11.38
CA GLN A 368 24.26 -8.04 12.09
C GLN A 368 24.15 -9.50 12.56
N ILE A 369 23.02 -9.91 13.12
CA ILE A 369 22.74 -11.31 13.48
C ILE A 369 22.79 -12.21 12.25
N ALA A 370 22.21 -11.79 11.11
CA ALA A 370 22.23 -12.58 9.88
C ALA A 370 23.64 -12.88 9.41
N GLN A 371 24.57 -11.94 9.56
CA GLN A 371 25.99 -12.13 9.23
C GLN A 371 26.69 -13.03 10.24
N GLN A 372 26.48 -12.81 11.54
CA GLN A 372 27.10 -13.60 12.61
C GLN A 372 26.67 -15.07 12.60
N GLU A 373 25.40 -15.33 12.29
CA GLU A 373 24.80 -16.67 12.30
C GLU A 373 24.73 -17.33 10.91
N ASN A 374 25.39 -16.74 9.90
CA ASN A 374 25.43 -17.24 8.53
C ASN A 374 24.05 -17.44 7.89
N LEU A 375 23.11 -16.50 8.13
CA LEU A 375 21.74 -16.54 7.61
C LEU A 375 21.56 -15.77 6.31
N VAL A 376 22.62 -15.14 5.81
CA VAL A 376 22.60 -14.40 4.54
C VAL A 376 22.38 -15.41 3.40
N PRO A 377 21.38 -15.19 2.53
CA PRO A 377 21.09 -16.12 1.44
C PRO A 377 22.21 -16.17 0.41
N THR A 378 22.49 -17.37 -0.10
CA THR A 378 23.43 -17.58 -1.21
C THR A 378 22.84 -17.09 -2.54
N ASP A 379 23.70 -16.95 -3.57
CA ASP A 379 23.24 -16.60 -4.91
C ASP A 379 22.28 -17.64 -5.49
N GLU A 380 22.55 -18.92 -5.24
CA GLU A 380 21.69 -20.04 -5.68
C GLU A 380 20.29 -19.97 -5.04
N GLU A 381 20.19 -19.61 -3.77
CA GLU A 381 18.92 -19.43 -3.07
C GLU A 381 18.13 -18.24 -3.64
N ILE A 382 18.82 -17.14 -3.96
CA ILE A 382 18.20 -15.98 -4.61
C ILE A 382 17.69 -16.33 -6.00
N ASP A 383 18.47 -17.05 -6.80
CA ASP A 383 18.04 -17.50 -8.12
C ASP A 383 16.81 -18.40 -8.05
N LYS A 384 16.73 -19.26 -7.05
CA LYS A 384 15.54 -20.08 -6.79
C LYS A 384 14.32 -19.22 -6.43
N MET A 385 14.49 -18.22 -5.57
CA MET A 385 13.40 -17.29 -5.21
C MET A 385 12.89 -16.50 -6.43
N ILE A 386 13.79 -16.08 -7.31
CA ILE A 386 13.44 -15.40 -8.55
C ILE A 386 12.66 -16.33 -9.46
N ALA A 387 13.08 -17.59 -9.61
CA ALA A 387 12.39 -18.59 -10.41
C ALA A 387 10.97 -18.88 -9.88
N GLU A 388 10.81 -19.08 -8.57
CA GLU A 388 9.50 -19.27 -7.92
C GLU A 388 8.58 -18.05 -8.12
N ARG A 389 9.14 -16.83 -8.06
CA ARG A 389 8.39 -15.59 -8.33
C ARG A 389 7.98 -15.48 -9.81
N ALA A 390 8.85 -15.88 -10.73
CA ALA A 390 8.58 -15.90 -12.16
C ALA A 390 7.40 -16.86 -12.48
N GLU A 391 7.41 -18.06 -11.93
CA GLU A 391 6.33 -19.04 -12.07
C GLU A 391 5.00 -18.52 -11.53
N ARG A 392 4.99 -17.96 -10.31
CA ARG A 392 3.78 -17.39 -9.68
C ARG A 392 3.21 -16.22 -10.46
N THR A 393 4.05 -15.38 -11.07
CA THR A 393 3.63 -14.18 -11.82
C THR A 393 3.44 -14.44 -13.31
N LYS A 394 3.72 -15.66 -13.79
CA LYS A 394 3.68 -16.04 -15.22
C LYS A 394 4.56 -15.15 -16.09
N LYS A 395 5.74 -14.78 -15.58
CA LYS A 395 6.77 -14.00 -16.29
C LYS A 395 8.02 -14.85 -16.48
N THR A 396 8.95 -14.39 -17.33
CA THR A 396 10.23 -15.07 -17.48
C THR A 396 11.17 -14.73 -16.30
N VAL A 397 12.13 -15.62 -16.06
CA VAL A 397 13.15 -15.42 -15.00
C VAL A 397 13.97 -14.16 -15.29
N GLU A 398 14.31 -13.92 -16.56
CA GLU A 398 15.05 -12.78 -17.03
C GLU A 398 14.30 -11.46 -16.74
N GLU A 399 12.99 -11.40 -17.08
CA GLU A 399 12.17 -10.22 -16.79
C GLU A 399 12.07 -9.89 -15.30
N ILE A 400 12.01 -10.91 -14.45
CA ILE A 400 11.98 -10.71 -12.99
C ILE A 400 13.35 -10.27 -12.50
N ARG A 401 14.43 -10.87 -13.03
CA ARG A 401 15.81 -10.57 -12.62
C ARG A 401 16.22 -9.12 -12.96
N GLU A 402 15.91 -8.66 -14.18
CA GLU A 402 16.18 -7.28 -14.62
C GLU A 402 15.49 -6.22 -13.75
N LYS A 403 14.29 -6.54 -13.24
CA LYS A 403 13.49 -5.62 -12.41
C LYS A 403 13.74 -5.78 -10.90
N THR A 404 14.61 -6.70 -10.50
CA THR A 404 14.85 -6.99 -9.10
C THR A 404 16.22 -6.48 -8.68
N ASN A 405 16.26 -5.58 -7.70
CA ASN A 405 17.50 -5.20 -7.02
C ASN A 405 17.97 -6.40 -6.17
N ILE A 406 18.92 -7.17 -6.69
CA ILE A 406 19.44 -8.39 -6.05
C ILE A 406 20.03 -8.11 -4.66
N PRO A 407 20.90 -7.08 -4.47
CA PRO A 407 21.42 -6.73 -3.15
C PRO A 407 20.31 -6.42 -2.13
N ALA A 408 19.28 -5.69 -2.52
CA ALA A 408 18.14 -5.38 -1.66
C ALA A 408 17.32 -6.63 -1.31
N LEU A 409 17.12 -7.54 -2.27
CA LEU A 409 16.45 -8.83 -2.04
C LEU A 409 17.23 -9.68 -1.05
N LYS A 410 18.54 -9.78 -1.20
CA LYS A 410 19.44 -10.52 -0.26
C LYS A 410 19.32 -9.95 1.16
N ARG A 411 19.38 -8.62 1.31
CA ARG A 411 19.23 -7.95 2.61
C ARG A 411 17.87 -8.23 3.25
N THR A 412 16.80 -8.10 2.47
CA THR A 412 15.43 -8.37 2.96
C THR A 412 15.27 -9.80 3.44
N GLU A 413 15.77 -10.75 2.69
CA GLU A 413 15.69 -12.16 3.06
C GLU A 413 16.58 -12.49 4.26
N ALA A 414 17.76 -11.91 4.37
CA ALA A 414 18.63 -12.04 5.53
C ALA A 414 17.96 -11.54 6.81
N ILE A 415 17.32 -10.36 6.75
CA ILE A 415 16.55 -9.79 7.86
C ILE A 415 15.40 -10.72 8.26
N ARG A 416 14.66 -11.24 7.30
CA ARG A 416 13.56 -12.17 7.55
C ARG A 416 14.05 -13.43 8.27
N ARG A 417 15.13 -14.07 7.76
CA ARG A 417 15.72 -15.27 8.37
C ARG A 417 16.23 -15.00 9.78
N ALA A 418 16.86 -13.84 9.99
CA ALA A 418 17.32 -13.44 11.33
C ALA A 418 16.16 -13.18 12.28
N ALA A 419 15.08 -12.57 11.81
CA ALA A 419 13.87 -12.37 12.62
C ALA A 419 13.25 -13.71 13.02
N ASP A 420 13.09 -14.65 12.10
CA ASP A 420 12.62 -15.99 12.38
C ASP A 420 13.56 -16.69 13.41
N TRP A 421 14.86 -16.60 13.22
CA TRP A 421 15.88 -17.17 14.10
C TRP A 421 15.81 -16.64 15.54
N VAL A 422 15.62 -15.31 15.71
CA VAL A 422 15.47 -14.67 17.03
C VAL A 422 14.15 -15.08 17.68
N ILE A 423 13.04 -15.08 16.92
CA ILE A 423 11.71 -15.45 17.42
C ILE A 423 11.67 -16.91 17.87
N GLU A 424 12.22 -17.84 17.08
CA GLU A 424 12.28 -19.27 17.42
C GLU A 424 13.09 -19.55 18.69
N ARG A 425 14.06 -18.69 19.04
CA ARG A 425 14.89 -18.77 20.24
C ARG A 425 14.40 -17.88 21.37
N SER A 426 13.20 -17.39 21.28
CA SER A 426 12.48 -16.60 22.28
C SER A 426 11.32 -17.39 22.86
N THR A 427 10.86 -17.03 24.04
CA THR A 427 9.71 -17.67 24.69
C THR A 427 8.49 -16.79 24.54
N ILE A 428 7.44 -17.31 23.89
CA ILE A 428 6.15 -16.63 23.78
C ILE A 428 5.20 -17.39 24.73
N GLU A 429 4.88 -16.79 25.87
CA GLU A 429 3.98 -17.35 26.87
C GLU A 429 2.53 -17.07 26.48
N GLU A 430 1.75 -18.11 26.22
CA GLU A 430 0.31 -17.99 25.94
C GLU A 430 -0.48 -17.75 27.24
N LYS A 431 -1.34 -16.71 27.23
CA LYS A 431 -2.23 -16.32 28.33
C LYS A 431 -3.67 -16.13 27.88
#